data_31b9e42aa0919e2e6a2f40d3dc811174
#
_entry.id   31b9e42aa0919e2e6a2f40d3dc811174
#
_cell.length_a   1.000
_cell.length_b   1.000
_cell.length_c   1.000
_cell.angle_alpha   90.00
_cell.angle_beta   90.00
_cell.angle_gamma   90.00
#
_symmetry.space_group_name_H-M   'P 1'
#
loop_
_entity.id
_entity.type
_entity.pdbx_description
1 polymer ?
#
loop_
_entity_poly.entity_id
_entity_poly.type
_entity_poly.pdbx_seq_one_letter_code
_entity_poly.pdbx_strand_id
1 'polypeptide(L)'
;YDFDEIVLPNYLSEHFGNEQTMFQGISLDYRRFMSDSMLECFKLEYDSIKMEIPDARITTNFMWFYKGLDYKKWAKDMDFVSWDCYPSPEDKISTVALCHDLMRGLKNQNSFVLMEQTPSVTNWQPVNKIKKPGEMRLLSYLAMAHGADAIQFFQLRRSIGACEKFHGAVIDHAGRDDTRVYREVKSLGNELTKLSDILDATTPSEVAIVFDWDNWWSVEYSSGPSIYLKYLDSVKDYYSALYKKNIPIDIIGVNDDLSRYKLVIAPLLYMIKDDLDERLRRYVSGGGTFITTYFSGLVNDCDLVTGAYPGELKDILGIWVEEQDALLENEKNSFIFNGKRYPACIICDIMHT
;
A
#
# COMPACT_ATOMS: atom_id res chain seq x y z
N TYR A 1 11.34 15.38 31.18
CA TYR A 1 11.23 16.30 30.05
C TYR A 1 9.81 16.86 30.01
N ASP A 2 9.69 18.15 29.74
CA ASP A 2 8.40 18.80 29.52
C ASP A 2 8.06 18.80 28.02
N PHE A 3 6.79 18.94 27.65
CA PHE A 3 6.37 18.96 26.24
C PHE A 3 7.09 20.06 25.44
N ASP A 4 7.39 21.20 26.07
CA ASP A 4 8.11 22.32 25.46
C ASP A 4 9.58 22.01 25.12
N GLU A 5 10.13 20.91 25.61
CA GLU A 5 11.49 20.46 25.35
C GLU A 5 11.56 19.46 24.16
N ILE A 6 10.40 18.97 23.67
CA ILE A 6 10.34 18.04 22.55
C ILE A 6 10.50 18.82 21.25
N VAL A 7 11.55 18.51 20.51
CA VAL A 7 11.82 19.10 19.20
C VAL A 7 11.41 18.14 18.07
N LEU A 8 11.11 18.71 16.92
CA LEU A 8 10.82 17.91 15.72
C LEU A 8 12.04 17.07 15.31
N PRO A 9 11.85 15.83 14.83
CA PRO A 9 12.93 15.04 14.27
C PRO A 9 13.70 15.78 13.19
N ASN A 10 15.01 15.80 13.29
CA ASN A 10 15.87 16.53 12.36
C ASN A 10 16.56 15.56 11.38
N TYR A 11 16.08 15.51 10.16
CA TYR A 11 16.60 14.64 9.11
C TYR A 11 18.08 14.89 8.77
N LEU A 12 18.61 16.07 9.04
CA LEU A 12 20.02 16.40 8.74
C LEU A 12 21.01 15.87 9.77
N SER A 13 20.57 15.67 11.02
CA SER A 13 21.47 15.27 12.12
C SER A 13 21.12 13.91 12.74
N GLU A 14 19.92 13.42 12.55
CA GLU A 14 19.39 12.22 13.21
C GLU A 14 19.29 11.02 12.27
N HIS A 15 19.27 11.24 10.95
CA HIS A 15 19.21 10.19 9.96
C HIS A 15 20.58 9.86 9.36
N PHE A 16 20.82 8.59 9.06
CA PHE A 16 22.12 8.07 8.54
C PHE A 16 22.24 8.14 7.01
N GLY A 17 21.67 9.17 6.38
CA GLY A 17 21.68 9.31 4.91
C GLY A 17 20.66 8.44 4.17
N ASN A 18 19.82 7.74 4.91
CA ASN A 18 18.65 6.98 4.45
C ASN A 18 17.49 7.21 5.44
N GLU A 19 16.47 6.36 5.47
CA GLU A 19 15.36 6.51 6.43
C GLU A 19 15.75 6.14 7.88
N GLN A 20 16.83 5.42 8.10
CA GLN A 20 17.27 5.01 9.44
C GLN A 20 17.56 6.22 10.34
N THR A 21 17.12 6.14 11.59
CA THR A 21 17.29 7.22 12.57
C THR A 21 17.76 6.69 13.93
N MET A 22 18.50 7.53 14.67
CA MET A 22 18.90 7.25 16.06
C MET A 22 17.71 7.34 17.04
N PHE A 23 16.67 8.09 16.69
CA PHE A 23 15.50 8.37 17.54
C PHE A 23 14.23 7.75 16.93
N GLN A 24 14.19 6.42 16.87
CA GLN A 24 13.14 5.66 16.17
C GLN A 24 11.75 5.97 16.73
N GLY A 25 11.55 5.84 18.04
CA GLY A 25 10.24 6.05 18.67
C GLY A 25 9.66 7.44 18.40
N ILE A 26 10.45 8.51 18.61
CA ILE A 26 9.96 9.88 18.36
C ILE A 26 9.71 10.13 16.86
N SER A 27 10.49 9.51 15.97
CA SER A 27 10.29 9.64 14.53
C SER A 27 9.00 8.93 14.10
N LEU A 28 8.70 7.78 14.68
CA LEU A 28 7.44 7.05 14.48
C LEU A 28 6.25 7.87 14.97
N ASP A 29 6.31 8.38 16.20
CA ASP A 29 5.23 9.20 16.77
C ASP A 29 5.02 10.49 15.97
N TYR A 30 6.10 11.09 15.46
CA TYR A 30 5.99 12.24 14.58
C TYR A 30 5.29 11.91 13.25
N ARG A 31 5.51 10.72 12.67
CA ARG A 31 4.77 10.28 11.48
C ARG A 31 3.29 10.08 11.76
N ARG A 32 2.97 9.46 12.89
CA ARG A 32 1.59 9.31 13.36
C ARG A 32 0.94 10.68 13.53
N PHE A 33 1.62 11.58 14.26
CA PHE A 33 1.14 12.95 14.47
C PHE A 33 0.90 13.70 13.14
N MET A 34 1.82 13.63 12.19
CA MET A 34 1.66 14.29 10.90
C MET A 34 0.47 13.74 10.10
N SER A 35 0.30 12.43 10.06
CA SER A 35 -0.84 11.80 9.41
C SER A 35 -2.17 12.20 10.09
N ASP A 36 -2.20 12.20 11.42
CA ASP A 36 -3.37 12.56 12.21
C ASP A 36 -3.72 14.05 12.10
N SER A 37 -2.73 14.92 12.16
CA SER A 37 -2.92 16.36 12.03
C SER A 37 -3.51 16.74 10.66
N MET A 38 -3.05 16.08 9.59
CA MET A 38 -3.62 16.27 8.26
C MET A 38 -5.04 15.72 8.16
N LEU A 39 -5.31 14.57 8.83
CA LEU A 39 -6.66 14.01 8.90
C LEU A 39 -7.63 14.96 9.63
N GLU A 40 -7.20 15.61 10.71
CA GLU A 40 -8.02 16.61 11.41
C GLU A 40 -8.37 17.81 10.50
N CYS A 41 -7.45 18.25 9.65
CA CYS A 41 -7.78 19.28 8.63
C CYS A 41 -8.87 18.79 7.66
N PHE A 42 -8.73 17.56 7.15
CA PHE A 42 -9.75 16.97 6.28
C PHE A 42 -11.13 16.89 6.98
N LYS A 43 -11.15 16.47 8.25
CA LYS A 43 -12.39 16.37 9.04
C LYS A 43 -13.07 17.71 9.24
N LEU A 44 -12.33 18.79 9.47
CA LEU A 44 -12.88 20.15 9.56
C LEU A 44 -13.58 20.57 8.27
N GLU A 45 -12.99 20.26 7.11
CA GLU A 45 -13.60 20.52 5.80
C GLU A 45 -14.82 19.62 5.58
N TYR A 46 -14.69 18.32 5.88
CA TYR A 46 -15.77 17.34 5.78
C TYR A 46 -17.00 17.77 6.59
N ASP A 47 -16.81 18.09 7.87
CA ASP A 47 -17.90 18.51 8.77
C ASP A 47 -18.55 19.82 8.29
N SER A 48 -17.74 20.78 7.81
CA SER A 48 -18.24 22.04 7.27
C SER A 48 -19.14 21.83 6.05
N ILE A 49 -18.75 20.93 5.15
CA ILE A 49 -19.57 20.60 3.97
C ILE A 49 -20.84 19.85 4.40
N LYS A 50 -20.73 18.90 5.34
CA LYS A 50 -21.89 18.14 5.82
C LYS A 50 -22.93 19.00 6.57
N MET A 51 -22.50 20.08 7.23
CA MET A 51 -23.42 21.04 7.84
C MET A 51 -24.28 21.74 6.79
N GLU A 52 -23.73 22.09 5.63
CA GLU A 52 -24.44 22.79 4.56
C GLU A 52 -25.16 21.82 3.60
N ILE A 53 -24.56 20.69 3.30
CA ILE A 53 -25.07 19.69 2.37
C ILE A 53 -24.92 18.29 2.99
N PRO A 54 -25.87 17.87 3.85
CA PRO A 54 -25.76 16.60 4.62
C PRO A 54 -25.57 15.36 3.76
N ASP A 55 -26.14 15.34 2.56
CA ASP A 55 -26.08 14.19 1.64
C ASP A 55 -24.87 14.23 0.68
N ALA A 56 -24.02 15.27 0.76
CA ALA A 56 -22.80 15.33 -0.07
C ALA A 56 -21.90 14.12 0.21
N ARG A 57 -21.46 13.45 -0.85
CA ARG A 57 -20.45 12.38 -0.74
C ARG A 57 -19.06 13.01 -0.86
N ILE A 58 -18.26 12.86 0.19
CA ILE A 58 -16.97 13.52 0.34
C ILE A 58 -15.85 12.49 0.37
N THR A 59 -14.79 12.77 -0.36
CA THR A 59 -13.56 11.99 -0.42
C THR A 59 -12.36 12.92 -0.61
N THR A 60 -11.17 12.38 -0.50
CA THR A 60 -9.95 12.97 -1.06
C THR A 60 -9.21 11.89 -1.83
N ASN A 61 -8.50 12.28 -2.89
CA ASN A 61 -7.80 11.30 -3.70
C ASN A 61 -6.46 10.93 -3.06
N PHE A 62 -6.28 9.65 -2.81
CA PHE A 62 -5.00 9.07 -2.40
C PHE A 62 -4.06 8.94 -3.60
N MET A 63 -2.77 8.85 -3.31
CA MET A 63 -1.71 8.72 -4.32
C MET A 63 -0.97 7.43 -4.10
N TRP A 64 -0.88 6.56 -5.08
CA TRP A 64 0.03 5.41 -5.09
C TRP A 64 0.31 4.84 -3.67
N PHE A 65 1.50 4.32 -3.41
CA PHE A 65 1.98 3.98 -2.06
C PHE A 65 2.57 5.22 -1.40
N TYR A 66 1.74 6.03 -0.75
CA TYR A 66 2.22 7.23 -0.08
C TYR A 66 2.55 6.95 1.39
N LYS A 67 3.84 7.09 1.72
CA LYS A 67 4.36 6.79 3.05
C LYS A 67 3.95 7.83 4.11
N GLY A 68 3.59 9.03 3.71
CA GLY A 68 3.33 10.15 4.63
C GLY A 68 2.00 10.11 5.38
N LEU A 69 1.05 9.28 4.95
CA LEU A 69 -0.31 9.22 5.51
C LEU A 69 -0.75 7.76 5.69
N ASP A 70 -1.31 7.44 6.85
CA ASP A 70 -1.98 6.16 7.09
C ASP A 70 -3.36 6.13 6.42
N TYR A 71 -3.41 5.64 5.20
CA TYR A 71 -4.65 5.57 4.42
C TYR A 71 -5.73 4.70 5.08
N LYS A 72 -5.34 3.66 5.82
CA LYS A 72 -6.31 2.79 6.51
C LYS A 72 -7.07 3.54 7.60
N LYS A 73 -6.38 4.44 8.30
CA LYS A 73 -6.97 5.33 9.29
C LYS A 73 -7.85 6.39 8.62
N TRP A 74 -7.33 7.04 7.59
CA TRP A 74 -8.03 8.09 6.84
C TRP A 74 -9.33 7.62 6.20
N ALA A 75 -9.36 6.44 5.61
CA ALA A 75 -10.53 5.91 4.92
C ALA A 75 -11.76 5.76 5.82
N LYS A 76 -11.59 5.68 7.15
CA LYS A 76 -12.70 5.61 8.10
C LYS A 76 -13.55 6.87 8.09
N ASP A 77 -12.92 8.03 7.89
CA ASP A 77 -13.55 9.35 7.92
C ASP A 77 -13.97 9.87 6.53
N MET A 78 -13.83 9.05 5.48
CA MET A 78 -14.26 9.35 4.10
C MET A 78 -15.54 8.60 3.76
N ASP A 79 -16.40 9.17 2.90
CA ASP A 79 -17.61 8.47 2.44
C ASP A 79 -17.27 7.30 1.50
N PHE A 80 -16.25 7.47 0.66
CA PHE A 80 -15.72 6.43 -0.23
C PHE A 80 -14.23 6.65 -0.50
N VAL A 81 -13.53 5.61 -0.91
CA VAL A 81 -12.12 5.70 -1.28
C VAL A 81 -11.97 6.15 -2.72
N SER A 82 -11.07 7.07 -2.97
CA SER A 82 -10.64 7.46 -4.32
C SER A 82 -9.13 7.63 -4.38
N TRP A 83 -8.54 7.42 -5.57
CA TRP A 83 -7.10 7.54 -5.72
C TRP A 83 -6.66 7.84 -7.16
N ASP A 84 -5.39 8.26 -7.32
CA ASP A 84 -4.79 8.68 -8.56
C ASP A 84 -3.75 7.66 -9.02
N CYS A 85 -3.93 7.13 -10.24
CA CYS A 85 -3.10 6.08 -10.79
C CYS A 85 -2.29 6.56 -12.00
N TYR A 86 -1.01 6.81 -11.77
CA TYR A 86 -0.06 7.24 -12.79
C TYR A 86 1.17 6.32 -12.85
N PRO A 87 1.01 5.07 -13.28
CA PRO A 87 2.13 4.14 -13.34
C PRO A 87 3.22 4.64 -14.30
N SER A 88 4.47 4.45 -13.89
CA SER A 88 5.61 4.60 -14.76
C SER A 88 5.60 3.50 -15.84
N PRO A 89 6.16 3.76 -17.03
CA PRO A 89 6.33 2.72 -18.05
C PRO A 89 7.12 1.48 -17.60
N GLU A 90 7.85 1.58 -16.50
CA GLU A 90 8.66 0.50 -15.94
C GLU A 90 7.94 -0.26 -14.81
N ASP A 91 6.81 0.26 -14.31
CA ASP A 91 6.06 -0.37 -13.26
C ASP A 91 5.46 -1.70 -13.73
N LYS A 92 5.59 -2.72 -12.88
CA LYS A 92 4.98 -4.01 -13.12
C LYS A 92 3.45 -3.88 -12.99
N ILE A 93 2.72 -4.53 -13.87
CA ILE A 93 1.24 -4.55 -13.81
C ILE A 93 0.72 -5.10 -12.47
N SER A 94 1.46 -6.03 -11.84
CA SER A 94 1.13 -6.53 -10.50
C SER A 94 1.26 -5.47 -9.41
N THR A 95 2.13 -4.47 -9.59
CA THR A 95 2.24 -3.33 -8.65
C THR A 95 1.03 -2.40 -8.78
N VAL A 96 0.57 -2.16 -10.01
CA VAL A 96 -0.67 -1.40 -10.25
C VAL A 96 -1.88 -2.11 -9.64
N ALA A 97 -1.97 -3.42 -9.86
CA ALA A 97 -3.02 -4.27 -9.29
C ALA A 97 -3.00 -4.25 -7.74
N LEU A 98 -1.81 -4.35 -7.13
CA LEU A 98 -1.65 -4.23 -5.67
C LEU A 98 -2.19 -2.90 -5.14
N CYS A 99 -1.95 -1.78 -5.85
CA CYS A 99 -2.50 -0.48 -5.46
C CYS A 99 -4.03 -0.49 -5.49
N HIS A 100 -4.64 -1.04 -6.54
CA HIS A 100 -6.09 -1.16 -6.60
C HIS A 100 -6.65 -2.00 -5.45
N ASP A 101 -6.04 -3.16 -5.17
CA ASP A 101 -6.47 -4.02 -4.07
C ASP A 101 -6.23 -3.37 -2.70
N LEU A 102 -5.17 -2.56 -2.55
CA LEU A 102 -4.95 -1.75 -1.35
C LEU A 102 -6.10 -0.77 -1.16
N MET A 103 -6.48 0.00 -2.19
CA MET A 103 -7.57 0.97 -2.10
C MET A 103 -8.91 0.30 -1.76
N ARG A 104 -9.21 -0.84 -2.38
CA ARG A 104 -10.38 -1.66 -2.02
C ARG A 104 -10.32 -2.08 -0.55
N GLY A 105 -9.16 -2.53 -0.08
CA GLY A 105 -8.93 -3.01 1.28
C GLY A 105 -9.05 -1.96 2.38
N LEU A 106 -8.89 -0.67 2.06
CA LEU A 106 -8.98 0.41 3.04
C LEU A 106 -10.37 0.49 3.69
N LYS A 107 -11.42 0.16 2.96
CA LYS A 107 -12.81 0.25 3.40
C LYS A 107 -13.55 -1.10 3.29
N ASN A 108 -12.99 -2.14 3.94
CA ASN A 108 -13.60 -3.47 4.06
C ASN A 108 -13.94 -4.15 2.73
N GLN A 109 -13.06 -4.04 1.75
CA GLN A 109 -13.22 -4.58 0.40
C GLN A 109 -14.38 -3.96 -0.39
N ASN A 110 -14.80 -2.75 -0.03
CA ASN A 110 -15.78 -2.00 -0.81
C ASN A 110 -15.13 -1.43 -2.09
N SER A 111 -15.98 -1.11 -3.05
CA SER A 111 -15.57 -0.45 -4.28
C SER A 111 -14.89 0.91 -4.02
N PHE A 112 -14.11 1.35 -4.99
CA PHE A 112 -13.41 2.63 -4.95
C PHE A 112 -13.59 3.39 -6.29
N VAL A 113 -13.21 4.66 -6.29
CA VAL A 113 -13.18 5.49 -7.51
C VAL A 113 -11.73 5.67 -7.96
N LEU A 114 -11.43 5.31 -9.21
CA LEU A 114 -10.21 5.78 -9.86
C LEU A 114 -10.41 7.24 -10.25
N MET A 115 -9.99 8.14 -9.36
CA MET A 115 -10.24 9.57 -9.47
C MET A 115 -9.43 10.19 -10.61
N GLU A 116 -8.18 9.74 -10.76
CA GLU A 116 -7.32 10.23 -11.82
C GLU A 116 -6.54 9.11 -12.49
N GLN A 117 -6.49 9.18 -13.80
CA GLN A 117 -5.44 8.60 -14.64
C GLN A 117 -5.22 9.49 -15.85
N THR A 118 -4.02 9.48 -16.43
CA THR A 118 -3.81 10.19 -17.68
C THR A 118 -4.36 9.38 -18.86
N PRO A 119 -5.05 10.01 -19.81
CA PRO A 119 -5.46 9.30 -21.03
C PRO A 119 -4.29 9.05 -22.00
N SER A 120 -3.13 9.71 -21.81
CA SER A 120 -1.96 9.56 -22.67
C SER A 120 -0.65 9.69 -21.90
N VAL A 121 -0.13 10.90 -21.71
CA VAL A 121 1.20 11.19 -21.16
C VAL A 121 1.09 11.93 -19.83
N THR A 122 1.97 11.63 -18.89
CA THR A 122 2.26 12.49 -17.73
C THR A 122 3.23 13.59 -18.14
N ASN A 123 3.57 14.53 -17.23
CA ASN A 123 4.57 15.56 -17.53
C ASN A 123 5.62 15.73 -16.41
N TRP A 124 5.56 14.91 -15.38
CA TRP A 124 6.42 15.00 -14.19
C TRP A 124 7.25 13.74 -13.94
N GLN A 125 7.13 12.72 -14.78
CA GLN A 125 8.03 11.56 -14.73
C GLN A 125 9.38 11.88 -15.38
N PRO A 126 10.47 11.17 -15.02
CA PRO A 126 11.78 11.36 -15.64
C PRO A 126 11.73 11.21 -17.18
N VAL A 127 10.91 10.29 -17.67
CA VAL A 127 10.64 10.09 -19.11
C VAL A 127 9.13 9.96 -19.31
N ASN A 128 8.55 10.95 -19.98
CA ASN A 128 7.12 11.02 -20.19
C ASN A 128 6.74 10.32 -21.51
N LYS A 129 6.56 9.00 -21.46
CA LYS A 129 6.08 8.20 -22.59
C LYS A 129 4.57 8.35 -22.76
N ILE A 130 4.13 8.42 -24.01
CA ILE A 130 2.70 8.30 -24.34
C ILE A 130 2.24 6.87 -24.08
N LYS A 131 1.01 6.70 -23.60
CA LYS A 131 0.34 5.40 -23.63
C LYS A 131 0.12 4.95 -25.07
N LYS A 132 0.50 3.72 -25.37
CA LYS A 132 0.25 3.09 -26.68
C LYS A 132 -1.26 2.89 -26.88
N PRO A 133 -1.72 2.73 -28.14
CA PRO A 133 -3.11 2.37 -28.40
C PRO A 133 -3.58 1.15 -27.58
N GLY A 134 -4.70 1.29 -26.90
CA GLY A 134 -5.26 0.25 -26.01
C GLY A 134 -4.70 0.19 -24.59
N GLU A 135 -3.57 0.82 -24.30
CA GLU A 135 -2.96 0.77 -22.95
C GLU A 135 -3.81 1.50 -21.91
N MET A 136 -4.36 2.66 -22.23
CA MET A 136 -5.30 3.37 -21.37
C MET A 136 -6.54 2.53 -21.08
N ARG A 137 -7.08 1.84 -22.10
CA ARG A 137 -8.22 0.93 -21.94
C ARG A 137 -7.86 -0.25 -21.04
N LEU A 138 -6.67 -0.88 -21.23
CA LEU A 138 -6.19 -1.97 -20.37
C LEU A 138 -6.12 -1.56 -18.89
N LEU A 139 -5.53 -0.41 -18.58
CA LEU A 139 -5.42 0.09 -17.22
C LEU A 139 -6.78 0.41 -16.59
N SER A 140 -7.72 0.93 -17.37
CA SER A 140 -9.09 1.17 -16.92
C SER A 140 -9.82 -0.13 -16.58
N TYR A 141 -9.72 -1.14 -17.42
CA TYR A 141 -10.30 -2.47 -17.14
C TYR A 141 -9.61 -3.17 -15.98
N LEU A 142 -8.30 -2.96 -15.81
CA LEU A 142 -7.58 -3.46 -14.63
C LEU A 142 -8.17 -2.87 -13.34
N ALA A 143 -8.37 -1.54 -13.30
CA ALA A 143 -8.97 -0.89 -12.15
C ALA A 143 -10.37 -1.46 -11.83
N MET A 144 -11.22 -1.62 -12.84
CA MET A 144 -12.55 -2.22 -12.68
C MET A 144 -12.49 -3.66 -12.19
N ALA A 145 -11.60 -4.48 -12.76
CA ALA A 145 -11.41 -5.88 -12.34
C ALA A 145 -10.96 -6.01 -10.87
N HIS A 146 -10.36 -4.94 -10.32
CA HIS A 146 -9.94 -4.85 -8.92
C HIS A 146 -10.91 -4.03 -8.04
N GLY A 147 -12.10 -3.67 -8.55
CA GLY A 147 -13.20 -3.09 -7.76
C GLY A 147 -13.41 -1.58 -7.93
N ALA A 148 -12.91 -0.96 -9.01
CA ALA A 148 -13.26 0.43 -9.29
C ALA A 148 -14.66 0.53 -9.92
N ASP A 149 -15.53 1.34 -9.33
CA ASP A 149 -16.88 1.63 -9.86
C ASP A 149 -16.92 2.84 -10.79
N ALA A 150 -15.90 3.68 -10.74
CA ALA A 150 -15.78 4.83 -11.63
C ALA A 150 -14.34 5.03 -12.10
N ILE A 151 -14.21 5.47 -13.34
CA ILE A 151 -12.94 5.79 -13.99
C ILE A 151 -12.98 7.24 -14.44
N GLN A 152 -12.08 8.06 -13.91
CA GLN A 152 -11.96 9.46 -14.27
C GLN A 152 -10.57 9.75 -14.88
N PHE A 153 -10.48 10.84 -15.60
CA PHE A 153 -9.27 11.23 -16.32
C PHE A 153 -8.83 12.64 -15.94
N PHE A 154 -7.60 12.77 -15.55
CA PHE A 154 -6.91 14.04 -15.54
C PHE A 154 -6.10 14.17 -16.84
N GLN A 155 -6.46 15.10 -17.76
CA GLN A 155 -7.53 16.07 -17.61
C GLN A 155 -8.43 16.11 -18.86
N LEU A 156 -9.61 16.75 -18.75
CA LEU A 156 -10.51 16.89 -19.90
C LEU A 156 -9.88 17.71 -21.02
N ARG A 157 -9.39 18.92 -20.70
CA ARG A 157 -8.74 19.83 -21.63
C ARG A 157 -7.35 20.19 -21.14
N ARG A 158 -6.36 20.05 -22.01
CA ARG A 158 -4.96 20.32 -21.68
C ARG A 158 -4.77 21.78 -21.26
N SER A 159 -4.14 21.98 -20.11
CA SER A 159 -3.78 23.29 -19.56
C SER A 159 -2.88 24.06 -20.53
N ILE A 160 -3.11 25.38 -20.65
CA ILE A 160 -2.33 26.25 -21.54
C ILE A 160 -1.11 26.88 -20.85
N GLY A 161 -1.06 26.77 -19.52
CA GLY A 161 0.01 27.36 -18.69
C GLY A 161 0.35 26.46 -17.51
N ALA A 162 1.20 26.97 -16.61
CA ALA A 162 1.73 26.31 -15.41
C ALA A 162 2.52 25.02 -15.73
N CYS A 163 2.82 24.25 -14.68
CA CYS A 163 3.67 23.05 -14.79
C CYS A 163 3.00 21.93 -15.60
N GLU A 164 1.68 21.82 -15.59
CA GLU A 164 0.91 20.73 -16.23
C GLU A 164 0.48 21.01 -17.68
N LYS A 165 0.99 22.06 -18.27
CA LYS A 165 0.68 22.41 -19.69
C LYS A 165 1.05 21.32 -20.70
N PHE A 166 1.91 20.35 -20.31
CA PHE A 166 2.28 19.21 -21.16
C PHE A 166 1.66 17.89 -20.71
N HIS A 167 0.84 17.90 -19.63
CA HIS A 167 0.13 16.71 -19.19
C HIS A 167 -0.89 16.27 -20.24
N GLY A 168 -1.10 14.95 -20.37
CA GLY A 168 -2.08 14.39 -21.31
C GLY A 168 -3.50 14.84 -20.96
N ALA A 169 -4.33 14.98 -22.00
CA ALA A 169 -5.72 15.36 -21.86
C ALA A 169 -6.59 14.64 -22.88
N VAL A 170 -7.89 14.57 -22.62
CA VAL A 170 -8.88 14.05 -23.57
C VAL A 170 -8.92 14.95 -24.80
N ILE A 171 -8.92 16.27 -24.61
CA ILE A 171 -8.82 17.29 -25.64
C ILE A 171 -7.47 18.01 -25.47
N ASP A 172 -6.57 17.82 -26.41
CA ASP A 172 -5.25 18.43 -26.39
C ASP A 172 -5.23 19.91 -26.82
N HIS A 173 -4.03 20.51 -26.94
CA HIS A 173 -3.90 21.92 -27.36
C HIS A 173 -4.47 22.21 -28.75
N ALA A 174 -4.55 21.22 -29.63
CA ALA A 174 -5.16 21.39 -30.95
C ALA A 174 -6.68 21.58 -30.88
N GLY A 175 -7.30 21.24 -29.75
CA GLY A 175 -8.73 21.41 -29.50
C GLY A 175 -9.62 20.51 -30.36
N ARG A 176 -9.10 19.37 -30.84
CA ARG A 176 -9.80 18.48 -31.77
C ARG A 176 -10.46 17.31 -31.03
N ASP A 177 -11.60 16.88 -31.55
CA ASP A 177 -12.39 15.72 -31.06
C ASP A 177 -12.21 14.46 -31.93
N ASP A 178 -11.27 14.50 -32.87
CA ASP A 178 -10.93 13.38 -33.75
C ASP A 178 -9.51 12.82 -33.54
N THR A 179 -8.87 13.15 -32.42
CA THR A 179 -7.56 12.58 -32.05
C THR A 179 -7.71 11.10 -31.63
N ARG A 180 -6.60 10.36 -31.65
CA ARG A 180 -6.59 8.98 -31.14
C ARG A 180 -7.09 8.90 -29.71
N VAL A 181 -6.57 9.75 -28.82
CA VAL A 181 -6.91 9.77 -27.39
C VAL A 181 -8.40 10.04 -27.17
N TYR A 182 -8.95 11.05 -27.85
CA TYR A 182 -10.38 11.37 -27.78
C TYR A 182 -11.25 10.17 -28.18
N ARG A 183 -10.91 9.52 -29.32
CA ARG A 183 -11.66 8.34 -29.79
C ARG A 183 -11.58 7.17 -28.83
N GLU A 184 -10.39 6.90 -28.27
CA GLU A 184 -10.21 5.81 -27.28
C GLU A 184 -11.02 6.06 -26.01
N VAL A 185 -11.00 7.27 -25.45
CA VAL A 185 -11.77 7.64 -24.26
C VAL A 185 -13.28 7.55 -24.54
N LYS A 186 -13.73 8.07 -25.68
CA LYS A 186 -15.14 7.99 -26.10
C LYS A 186 -15.60 6.53 -26.26
N SER A 187 -14.75 5.69 -26.88
CA SER A 187 -15.05 4.26 -27.02
C SER A 187 -15.14 3.56 -25.67
N LEU A 188 -14.18 3.81 -24.77
CA LEU A 188 -14.20 3.27 -23.43
C LEU A 188 -15.45 3.69 -22.66
N GLY A 189 -15.83 4.99 -22.70
CA GLY A 189 -17.06 5.45 -22.05
C GLY A 189 -18.30 4.71 -22.54
N ASN A 190 -18.41 4.50 -23.86
CA ASN A 190 -19.51 3.71 -24.44
C ASN A 190 -19.50 2.23 -24.06
N GLU A 191 -18.33 1.66 -23.79
CA GLU A 191 -18.20 0.29 -23.29
C GLU A 191 -18.65 0.20 -21.82
N LEU A 192 -18.17 1.13 -20.98
CA LEU A 192 -18.44 1.14 -19.53
C LEU A 192 -19.95 1.31 -19.23
N THR A 193 -20.67 2.10 -20.01
CA THR A 193 -22.14 2.26 -19.82
C THR A 193 -22.92 0.94 -19.97
N LYS A 194 -22.32 -0.09 -20.56
CA LYS A 194 -22.94 -1.42 -20.73
C LYS A 194 -22.58 -2.38 -19.61
N LEU A 195 -21.78 -1.97 -18.65
CA LEU A 195 -21.24 -2.78 -17.57
C LEU A 195 -21.82 -2.38 -16.19
N SER A 196 -23.00 -1.77 -16.17
CA SER A 196 -23.67 -1.37 -14.92
C SER A 196 -23.89 -2.53 -13.95
N ASP A 197 -24.02 -3.74 -14.46
CA ASP A 197 -24.29 -4.93 -13.63
C ASP A 197 -23.09 -5.36 -12.75
N ILE A 198 -21.91 -4.78 -13.00
CA ILE A 198 -20.72 -5.06 -12.18
C ILE A 198 -20.44 -3.98 -11.12
N LEU A 199 -21.25 -2.95 -11.04
CA LEU A 199 -21.13 -1.94 -9.97
C LEU A 199 -21.29 -2.62 -8.60
N ASP A 200 -20.49 -2.18 -7.64
CA ASP A 200 -20.40 -2.78 -6.30
C ASP A 200 -20.08 -4.29 -6.29
N ALA A 201 -19.62 -4.83 -7.42
CA ALA A 201 -19.22 -6.23 -7.47
C ALA A 201 -17.95 -6.48 -6.64
N THR A 202 -17.97 -7.58 -5.89
CA THR A 202 -16.83 -7.99 -5.08
C THR A 202 -16.29 -9.34 -5.56
N THR A 203 -14.99 -9.49 -5.51
CA THR A 203 -14.33 -10.77 -5.78
C THR A 203 -13.99 -11.43 -4.44
N PRO A 204 -14.61 -12.55 -4.07
CA PRO A 204 -14.27 -13.22 -2.83
C PRO A 204 -12.82 -13.72 -2.88
N SER A 205 -12.06 -13.43 -1.82
CA SER A 205 -10.68 -13.88 -1.65
C SER A 205 -10.56 -14.78 -0.42
N GLU A 206 -9.81 -15.86 -0.55
CA GLU A 206 -9.42 -16.74 0.56
C GLU A 206 -7.99 -16.43 1.04
N VAL A 207 -7.32 -15.46 0.41
CA VAL A 207 -5.94 -15.04 0.72
C VAL A 207 -5.90 -13.57 1.05
N ALA A 208 -5.22 -13.22 2.14
CA ALA A 208 -4.98 -11.84 2.52
C ALA A 208 -3.48 -11.57 2.67
N ILE A 209 -3.09 -10.34 2.33
CA ILE A 209 -1.79 -9.78 2.70
C ILE A 209 -2.02 -8.60 3.63
N VAL A 210 -1.32 -8.62 4.77
CA VAL A 210 -1.36 -7.52 5.74
C VAL A 210 -0.52 -6.36 5.25
N PHE A 211 -1.09 -5.16 5.27
CA PHE A 211 -0.40 -3.91 5.02
C PHE A 211 -0.65 -2.94 6.17
N ASP A 212 0.41 -2.42 6.75
CA ASP A 212 0.34 -1.55 7.92
C ASP A 212 1.39 -0.43 7.86
N TRP A 213 0.95 0.83 8.01
CA TRP A 213 1.83 1.99 7.92
C TRP A 213 2.80 2.09 9.08
N ASP A 214 2.39 1.73 10.30
CA ASP A 214 3.29 1.71 11.46
C ASP A 214 4.45 0.73 11.25
N ASN A 215 4.16 -0.46 10.73
CA ASN A 215 5.20 -1.43 10.35
C ASN A 215 6.11 -0.89 9.26
N TRP A 216 5.55 -0.23 8.24
CA TRP A 216 6.34 0.37 7.18
C TRP A 216 7.28 1.45 7.71
N TRP A 217 6.77 2.35 8.56
CA TRP A 217 7.60 3.40 9.16
C TRP A 217 8.68 2.81 10.05
N SER A 218 8.32 1.93 10.99
CA SER A 218 9.24 1.37 11.97
C SER A 218 10.35 0.52 11.35
N VAL A 219 10.02 -0.34 10.38
CA VAL A 219 11.02 -1.14 9.66
C VAL A 219 12.07 -0.25 8.99
N GLU A 220 11.65 0.83 8.34
CA GLU A 220 12.57 1.69 7.60
C GLU A 220 13.27 2.74 8.47
N TYR A 221 12.72 3.08 9.65
CA TYR A 221 13.41 3.88 10.67
C TYR A 221 14.41 3.06 11.47
N SER A 222 14.22 1.76 11.59
CA SER A 222 15.07 0.93 12.41
C SER A 222 16.52 0.92 11.90
N SER A 223 17.47 0.94 12.84
CA SER A 223 18.86 0.64 12.56
C SER A 223 19.08 -0.88 12.55
N GLY A 224 18.10 -1.60 12.00
CA GLY A 224 18.07 -3.04 11.95
C GLY A 224 19.23 -3.66 11.15
N PRO A 225 19.25 -4.97 10.99
CA PRO A 225 20.44 -5.68 10.52
C PRO A 225 20.85 -5.33 9.09
N SER A 226 19.95 -4.73 8.29
CA SER A 226 20.28 -4.43 6.89
C SER A 226 19.50 -3.20 6.36
N ILE A 227 20.19 -2.35 5.59
CA ILE A 227 19.58 -1.25 4.83
C ILE A 227 18.68 -1.74 3.67
N TYR A 228 18.81 -3.02 3.32
CA TYR A 228 18.00 -3.66 2.27
C TYR A 228 16.63 -4.15 2.76
N LEU A 229 16.32 -3.97 4.04
CA LEU A 229 14.97 -4.19 4.58
C LEU A 229 14.03 -3.12 4.04
N LYS A 230 13.18 -3.48 3.11
CA LYS A 230 12.19 -2.60 2.50
C LYS A 230 10.81 -3.23 2.61
N TYR A 231 9.99 -2.66 3.47
CA TYR A 231 8.64 -3.16 3.77
C TYR A 231 7.79 -3.32 2.52
N LEU A 232 7.68 -2.23 1.75
CA LEU A 232 6.85 -2.22 0.54
C LEU A 232 7.33 -3.21 -0.52
N ASP A 233 8.63 -3.39 -0.68
CA ASP A 233 9.17 -4.32 -1.67
C ASP A 233 8.89 -5.78 -1.26
N SER A 234 8.95 -6.08 0.03
CA SER A 234 8.56 -7.39 0.55
C SER A 234 7.07 -7.66 0.28
N VAL A 235 6.17 -6.71 0.53
CA VAL A 235 4.74 -6.84 0.20
C VAL A 235 4.53 -7.07 -1.29
N LYS A 236 5.20 -6.29 -2.16
CA LYS A 236 5.13 -6.44 -3.62
C LYS A 236 5.57 -7.81 -4.10
N ASP A 237 6.59 -8.40 -3.50
CA ASP A 237 7.10 -9.70 -3.90
C ASP A 237 6.10 -10.82 -3.60
N TYR A 238 5.51 -10.85 -2.41
CA TYR A 238 4.46 -11.81 -2.07
C TYR A 238 3.22 -11.62 -2.94
N TYR A 239 2.77 -10.39 -3.10
CA TYR A 239 1.64 -10.08 -3.97
C TYR A 239 1.89 -10.53 -5.41
N SER A 240 3.05 -10.18 -5.98
CA SER A 240 3.41 -10.54 -7.37
C SER A 240 3.48 -12.06 -7.59
N ALA A 241 3.92 -12.83 -6.59
CA ALA A 241 3.96 -14.28 -6.67
C ALA A 241 2.56 -14.90 -6.78
N LEU A 242 1.61 -14.40 -6.01
CA LEU A 242 0.20 -14.83 -6.03
C LEU A 242 -0.54 -14.33 -7.27
N TYR A 243 -0.34 -13.05 -7.63
CA TYR A 243 -0.93 -12.42 -8.81
C TYR A 243 -0.61 -13.20 -10.10
N LYS A 244 0.65 -13.63 -10.27
CA LYS A 244 1.08 -14.46 -11.43
C LYS A 244 0.35 -15.81 -11.51
N LYS A 245 -0.27 -16.25 -10.44
CA LYS A 245 -1.04 -17.49 -10.36
C LYS A 245 -2.55 -17.25 -10.47
N ASN A 246 -2.96 -16.01 -10.73
CA ASN A 246 -4.37 -15.59 -10.76
C ASN A 246 -5.13 -15.92 -9.46
N ILE A 247 -4.46 -15.78 -8.32
CA ILE A 247 -5.07 -15.95 -7.00
C ILE A 247 -5.61 -14.58 -6.56
N PRO A 248 -6.91 -14.44 -6.28
CA PRO A 248 -7.48 -13.22 -5.69
C PRO A 248 -6.85 -12.95 -4.33
N ILE A 249 -6.55 -11.67 -4.05
CA ILE A 249 -5.87 -11.25 -2.83
C ILE A 249 -6.62 -10.05 -2.25
N ASP A 250 -6.92 -10.10 -0.96
CA ASP A 250 -7.33 -8.93 -0.21
C ASP A 250 -6.13 -8.31 0.49
N ILE A 251 -6.04 -6.99 0.47
CA ILE A 251 -5.09 -6.25 1.32
C ILE A 251 -5.85 -5.81 2.56
N ILE A 252 -5.33 -6.15 3.73
CA ILE A 252 -5.98 -5.92 5.02
C ILE A 252 -5.04 -5.20 5.99
N GLY A 253 -5.62 -4.44 6.91
CA GLY A 253 -4.87 -3.88 8.04
C GLY A 253 -4.70 -4.88 9.18
N VAL A 254 -3.81 -4.57 10.12
CA VAL A 254 -3.54 -5.43 11.29
C VAL A 254 -4.77 -5.63 12.18
N ASN A 255 -5.75 -4.73 12.16
CA ASN A 255 -6.97 -4.79 12.96
C ASN A 255 -8.19 -5.38 12.22
N ASP A 256 -8.03 -5.80 10.97
CA ASP A 256 -9.12 -6.39 10.20
C ASP A 256 -9.39 -7.85 10.61
N ASP A 257 -10.59 -8.35 10.29
CA ASP A 257 -10.98 -9.74 10.58
C ASP A 257 -10.21 -10.73 9.70
N LEU A 258 -9.56 -11.70 10.34
CA LEU A 258 -8.78 -12.76 9.69
C LEU A 258 -9.60 -14.00 9.37
N SER A 259 -10.76 -14.18 10.00
CA SER A 259 -11.49 -15.46 10.08
C SER A 259 -11.96 -16.00 8.73
N ARG A 260 -12.18 -15.13 7.75
CA ARG A 260 -12.64 -15.50 6.41
C ARG A 260 -11.54 -16.01 5.48
N TYR A 261 -10.27 -15.82 5.84
CA TYR A 261 -9.14 -16.20 4.99
C TYR A 261 -8.60 -17.57 5.34
N LYS A 262 -8.21 -18.35 4.34
CA LYS A 262 -7.46 -19.60 4.51
C LYS A 262 -5.97 -19.34 4.70
N LEU A 263 -5.48 -18.27 4.08
CA LEU A 263 -4.08 -17.86 4.11
C LEU A 263 -3.97 -16.37 4.42
N VAL A 264 -3.23 -16.04 5.46
CA VAL A 264 -2.84 -14.66 5.80
C VAL A 264 -1.32 -14.56 5.72
N ILE A 265 -0.84 -13.61 4.93
CA ILE A 265 0.60 -13.32 4.77
C ILE A 265 0.88 -11.94 5.35
N ALA A 266 1.82 -11.85 6.26
CA ALA A 266 2.24 -10.59 6.87
C ALA A 266 3.77 -10.41 6.72
N PRO A 267 4.24 -9.88 5.58
CA PRO A 267 5.66 -9.66 5.37
C PRO A 267 6.19 -8.58 6.32
N LEU A 268 7.36 -8.83 6.93
CA LEU A 268 8.00 -7.88 7.86
C LEU A 268 7.01 -7.33 8.90
N LEU A 269 6.26 -8.22 9.55
CA LEU A 269 5.35 -7.85 10.65
C LEU A 269 6.17 -7.51 11.91
N TYR A 270 6.97 -6.47 11.81
CA TYR A 270 7.95 -6.04 12.79
C TYR A 270 7.33 -5.70 14.13
N MET A 271 6.21 -4.97 14.07
CA MET A 271 5.47 -4.47 15.23
C MET A 271 4.22 -5.31 15.48
N ILE A 272 4.08 -5.80 16.69
CA ILE A 272 2.85 -6.41 17.18
C ILE A 272 2.15 -5.38 18.07
N LYS A 273 0.92 -5.03 17.71
CA LYS A 273 0.14 -4.01 18.40
C LYS A 273 -1.28 -4.50 18.69
N ASP A 274 -1.91 -3.87 19.67
CA ASP A 274 -3.24 -4.23 20.15
C ASP A 274 -3.30 -5.73 20.57
N ASP A 275 -4.32 -6.45 20.14
CA ASP A 275 -4.55 -7.88 20.38
C ASP A 275 -4.17 -8.76 19.18
N LEU A 276 -3.27 -8.31 18.33
CA LEU A 276 -2.95 -8.99 17.07
C LEU A 276 -2.40 -10.40 17.28
N ASP A 277 -1.55 -10.60 18.29
CA ASP A 277 -1.00 -11.92 18.64
C ASP A 277 -2.10 -12.90 19.06
N GLU A 278 -3.05 -12.47 19.89
CA GLU A 278 -4.19 -13.30 20.30
C GLU A 278 -5.11 -13.62 19.12
N ARG A 279 -5.32 -12.68 18.20
CA ARG A 279 -6.12 -12.90 16.99
C ARG A 279 -5.42 -13.85 16.02
N LEU A 280 -4.11 -13.73 15.84
CA LEU A 280 -3.32 -14.68 15.05
C LEU A 280 -3.33 -16.07 15.69
N ARG A 281 -3.20 -16.18 17.00
CA ARG A 281 -3.29 -17.45 17.71
C ARG A 281 -4.64 -18.12 17.49
N ARG A 282 -5.74 -17.39 17.63
CA ARG A 282 -7.10 -17.89 17.37
C ARG A 282 -7.28 -18.32 15.91
N TYR A 283 -6.77 -17.51 14.97
CA TYR A 283 -6.83 -17.78 13.55
C TYR A 283 -6.10 -19.09 13.18
N VAL A 284 -4.86 -19.26 13.63
CA VAL A 284 -4.06 -20.48 13.38
C VAL A 284 -4.68 -21.70 14.07
N SER A 285 -5.10 -21.57 15.33
CA SER A 285 -5.78 -22.66 16.07
C SER A 285 -7.11 -23.07 15.43
N GLY A 286 -7.77 -22.15 14.74
CA GLY A 286 -8.99 -22.40 13.95
C GLY A 286 -8.72 -23.06 12.58
N GLY A 287 -7.45 -23.35 12.23
CA GLY A 287 -7.06 -24.01 10.97
C GLY A 287 -6.62 -23.05 9.87
N GLY A 288 -6.50 -21.75 10.14
CA GLY A 288 -5.94 -20.79 9.21
C GLY A 288 -4.42 -20.98 9.04
N THR A 289 -3.92 -20.64 7.86
CA THR A 289 -2.48 -20.65 7.58
C THR A 289 -1.92 -19.24 7.69
N PHE A 290 -0.93 -19.03 8.55
CA PHE A 290 -0.23 -17.77 8.72
C PHE A 290 1.20 -17.88 8.18
N ILE A 291 1.60 -16.92 7.35
CA ILE A 291 2.98 -16.78 6.85
C ILE A 291 3.50 -15.42 7.24
N THR A 292 4.67 -15.38 7.83
CA THR A 292 5.43 -14.16 8.05
C THR A 292 6.88 -14.36 7.62
N THR A 293 7.68 -13.30 7.68
CA THR A 293 9.09 -13.34 7.25
C THR A 293 10.03 -13.09 8.42
N TYR A 294 11.33 -13.15 8.17
CA TYR A 294 12.31 -12.60 9.08
C TYR A 294 11.91 -11.19 9.54
N PHE A 295 12.49 -10.72 10.62
CA PHE A 295 12.25 -9.37 11.16
C PHE A 295 10.77 -9.11 11.55
N SER A 296 10.08 -10.15 12.02
CA SER A 296 8.68 -10.06 12.49
C SER A 296 8.57 -10.33 13.99
N GLY A 297 7.64 -9.63 14.67
CA GLY A 297 7.38 -9.83 16.10
C GLY A 297 8.47 -9.32 17.02
N LEU A 298 9.14 -8.22 16.67
CA LEU A 298 10.27 -7.69 17.45
C LEU A 298 9.86 -6.64 18.47
N VAL A 299 8.90 -5.79 18.14
CA VAL A 299 8.55 -4.61 18.97
C VAL A 299 7.05 -4.50 19.16
N ASN A 300 6.67 -3.74 20.20
CA ASN A 300 5.30 -3.29 20.45
C ASN A 300 5.00 -1.96 19.71
N ASP A 301 3.83 -1.38 19.96
CA ASP A 301 3.34 -0.13 19.40
C ASP A 301 4.19 1.11 19.76
N CYS A 302 5.01 1.03 20.78
CA CYS A 302 5.97 2.05 21.21
C CYS A 302 7.38 1.84 20.64
N ASP A 303 7.55 0.90 19.69
CA ASP A 303 8.85 0.51 19.12
C ASP A 303 9.84 -0.04 20.15
N LEU A 304 9.33 -0.70 21.20
CA LEU A 304 10.13 -1.34 22.26
C LEU A 304 10.13 -2.85 22.08
N VAL A 305 11.31 -3.47 22.18
CA VAL A 305 11.46 -4.93 22.13
C VAL A 305 10.71 -5.60 23.27
N THR A 306 9.83 -6.56 22.92
CA THR A 306 8.93 -7.22 23.88
C THR A 306 9.45 -8.54 24.43
N GLY A 307 10.61 -9.01 24.00
CA GLY A 307 11.20 -10.25 24.49
C GLY A 307 12.16 -10.90 23.48
N ALA A 308 12.41 -12.20 23.69
CA ALA A 308 13.23 -12.95 22.75
C ALA A 308 12.51 -13.08 21.39
N TYR A 309 13.24 -12.80 20.31
CA TYR A 309 12.72 -12.83 18.94
C TYR A 309 12.20 -14.25 18.57
N PRO A 310 11.02 -14.38 18.00
CA PRO A 310 10.11 -13.35 17.47
C PRO A 310 9.02 -12.86 18.45
N GLY A 311 9.39 -12.60 19.70
CA GLY A 311 8.49 -11.99 20.69
C GLY A 311 7.19 -12.78 20.90
N GLU A 312 6.06 -12.12 20.78
CA GLU A 312 4.72 -12.69 20.97
C GLU A 312 4.33 -13.71 19.89
N LEU A 313 5.02 -13.73 18.75
CA LEU A 313 4.80 -14.72 17.69
C LEU A 313 5.49 -16.05 17.96
N LYS A 314 6.37 -16.14 18.96
CA LYS A 314 7.17 -17.33 19.27
C LYS A 314 6.34 -18.60 19.37
N ASP A 315 5.28 -18.58 20.16
CA ASP A 315 4.44 -19.75 20.40
C ASP A 315 3.56 -20.11 19.19
N ILE A 316 3.20 -19.09 18.37
CA ILE A 316 2.41 -19.28 17.16
C ILE A 316 3.25 -19.94 16.07
N LEU A 317 4.51 -19.51 15.96
CA LEU A 317 5.45 -20.01 14.96
C LEU A 317 6.20 -21.29 15.41
N GLY A 318 6.27 -21.54 16.72
CA GLY A 318 6.99 -22.66 17.28
C GLY A 318 8.50 -22.56 17.13
N ILE A 319 9.05 -21.35 17.03
CA ILE A 319 10.49 -21.07 16.85
C ILE A 319 10.93 -19.94 17.77
N TRP A 320 12.24 -19.89 18.02
CA TRP A 320 12.91 -18.70 18.52
C TRP A 320 14.20 -18.44 17.72
N VAL A 321 14.63 -17.20 17.65
CA VAL A 321 15.78 -16.77 16.88
C VAL A 321 16.89 -16.34 17.83
N GLU A 322 18.06 -16.95 17.69
CA GLU A 322 19.24 -16.66 18.50
C GLU A 322 19.98 -15.42 17.98
N GLU A 323 20.28 -15.41 16.70
CA GLU A 323 20.98 -14.31 16.02
C GLU A 323 20.40 -14.06 14.63
N GLN A 324 20.55 -12.83 14.16
CA GLN A 324 20.17 -12.42 12.81
C GLN A 324 21.43 -12.12 12.00
N ASP A 325 21.69 -12.92 10.97
CA ASP A 325 22.82 -12.74 10.07
C ASP A 325 22.40 -12.00 8.81
N ALA A 326 22.86 -10.76 8.67
CA ALA A 326 22.60 -9.94 7.49
C ALA A 326 23.61 -10.27 6.38
N LEU A 327 23.09 -10.55 5.20
CA LEU A 327 23.90 -10.82 4.01
C LEU A 327 24.27 -9.52 3.29
N LEU A 328 25.49 -9.45 2.77
CA LEU A 328 25.90 -8.38 1.87
C LEU A 328 25.11 -8.46 0.55
N GLU A 329 25.05 -7.36 -0.19
CA GLU A 329 24.25 -7.22 -1.42
C GLU A 329 24.47 -8.37 -2.44
N ASN A 330 25.72 -8.83 -2.56
CA ASN A 330 26.11 -9.89 -3.50
C ASN A 330 26.15 -11.28 -2.87
N GLU A 331 25.88 -11.40 -1.58
CA GLU A 331 25.87 -12.69 -0.89
C GLU A 331 24.50 -13.35 -1.04
N LYS A 332 24.55 -14.67 -1.15
CA LYS A 332 23.36 -15.52 -1.17
C LYS A 332 23.61 -16.75 -0.35
N ASN A 333 22.67 -17.06 0.51
CA ASN A 333 22.59 -18.35 1.18
C ASN A 333 21.51 -19.20 0.48
N SER A 334 21.19 -20.33 1.02
CA SER A 334 20.13 -21.18 0.47
C SER A 334 19.51 -22.05 1.55
N PHE A 335 18.24 -22.37 1.37
CA PHE A 335 17.54 -23.35 2.18
C PHE A 335 16.96 -24.46 1.30
N ILE A 336 16.70 -25.63 1.92
CA ILE A 336 16.09 -26.76 1.24
C ILE A 336 14.66 -26.92 1.74
N PHE A 337 13.72 -26.93 0.81
CA PHE A 337 12.32 -27.19 1.11
C PHE A 337 11.79 -28.27 0.15
N ASN A 338 11.20 -29.32 0.69
CA ASN A 338 10.73 -30.48 -0.09
C ASN A 338 11.78 -31.04 -1.08
N GLY A 339 13.04 -31.14 -0.63
CA GLY A 339 14.16 -31.66 -1.44
C GLY A 339 14.68 -30.70 -2.51
N LYS A 340 14.09 -29.53 -2.68
CA LYS A 340 14.52 -28.51 -3.63
C LYS A 340 15.25 -27.37 -2.92
N ARG A 341 16.37 -26.93 -3.50
CA ARG A 341 17.15 -25.80 -2.98
C ARG A 341 16.63 -24.48 -3.52
N TYR A 342 16.46 -23.50 -2.61
CA TYR A 342 16.04 -22.15 -2.91
C TYR A 342 17.10 -21.16 -2.43
N PRO A 343 17.35 -20.05 -3.16
CA PRO A 343 18.24 -19.00 -2.70
C PRO A 343 17.56 -18.19 -1.57
N ALA A 344 18.38 -17.75 -0.62
CA ALA A 344 18.03 -16.79 0.41
C ALA A 344 18.94 -15.57 0.29
N CYS A 345 18.41 -14.39 0.58
CA CYS A 345 19.11 -13.11 0.54
C CYS A 345 18.61 -12.20 1.66
N ILE A 346 19.32 -11.12 1.92
CA ILE A 346 19.04 -10.07 2.91
C ILE A 346 19.33 -10.52 4.33
N ILE A 347 18.61 -11.50 4.86
CA ILE A 347 18.80 -12.01 6.23
C ILE A 347 18.70 -13.54 6.25
N CYS A 348 19.56 -14.15 7.07
CA CYS A 348 19.50 -15.55 7.45
C CYS A 348 19.50 -15.65 8.98
N ASP A 349 18.37 -15.96 9.56
CA ASP A 349 18.22 -16.10 11.00
C ASP A 349 18.78 -17.46 11.47
N ILE A 350 19.45 -17.48 12.63
CA ILE A 350 19.79 -18.72 13.36
C ILE A 350 18.57 -19.07 14.21
N MET A 351 17.80 -20.04 13.74
CA MET A 351 16.52 -20.43 14.32
C MET A 351 16.59 -21.74 15.07
N HIS A 352 15.84 -21.82 16.17
CA HIS A 352 15.63 -23.04 16.97
C HIS A 352 14.12 -23.34 17.09
N THR A 353 13.78 -24.62 17.27
CA THR A 353 12.40 -25.13 17.46
C THR A 353 12.21 -25.66 18.86
#